data_6e74559d6a145df4f17738fdf840f15e
#
_entry.id   6e74559d6a145df4f17738fdf840f15e
#
_cell.length_a   1.000
_cell.length_b   1.000
_cell.length_c   1.000
_cell.angle_alpha   90.00
_cell.angle_beta   90.00
_cell.angle_gamma   90.00
#
_symmetry.space_group_name_H-M   'P 1'
#
loop_
_entity.id
_entity.type
_entity.pdbx_description
1 polymer ?
#
loop_
_entity_poly.entity_id
_entity_poly.type
_entity_poly.pdbx_seq_one_letter_code
_entity_poly.pdbx_strand_id
1 'polypeptide(L)'
;MATVTQADVTVTKIGGRIGAEIGGVRLGGDLSDATVTEIRAALLAHKVVFFRGQDHLDEDGHEAFAELLGAPVAHPTVPSADGRYALGIDSHHGARANQWHTDVTFVPAYPAFSILRAVTIPPYGGNTLWANTATAYSHLPEPLRVLADSLRAVHTNEYDYAALKPDALPEALAQYRDVFTSTKFRTEHPVVRVHPETGERTLLLGNFVERINGLTGRDSRVLQDLFQSHIESPENTVRWQWRAGDVAIWDNRATQHYGVDDSGDHERTLRRVTVDGDVPVGPDGEPSRLLSPETVPDPSFGIASGASAAA
;
A
#
# COMPACT_ATOMS: atom_id res chain seq x y z
N MET A 1 -4.20 26.65 -31.93
CA MET A 1 -3.67 25.49 -31.18
C MET A 1 -2.74 26.07 -30.12
N ALA A 2 -3.18 26.07 -28.87
CA ALA A 2 -2.30 26.47 -27.76
C ALA A 2 -1.31 25.35 -27.56
N THR A 3 0.00 25.65 -27.69
CA THR A 3 1.08 24.75 -27.32
C THR A 3 0.99 24.58 -25.80
N VAL A 4 0.53 23.42 -25.33
CA VAL A 4 0.65 23.06 -23.92
C VAL A 4 2.15 22.93 -23.67
N THR A 5 2.73 23.92 -22.99
CA THR A 5 4.11 23.83 -22.52
C THR A 5 4.15 22.68 -21.54
N GLN A 6 4.83 21.60 -21.89
CA GLN A 6 5.09 20.48 -20.99
C GLN A 6 5.80 21.06 -19.77
N ALA A 7 5.17 20.99 -18.61
CA ALA A 7 5.80 21.39 -17.36
C ALA A 7 6.97 20.43 -17.12
N ASP A 8 8.16 20.95 -16.88
CA ASP A 8 9.34 20.14 -16.57
C ASP A 8 9.09 19.40 -15.26
N VAL A 9 9.06 18.08 -15.30
CA VAL A 9 8.98 17.24 -14.10
C VAL A 9 10.26 17.41 -13.30
N THR A 10 10.13 17.84 -12.06
CA THR A 10 11.28 17.95 -11.16
C THR A 10 11.20 16.88 -10.09
N VAL A 11 12.32 16.20 -9.81
CA VAL A 11 12.41 15.13 -8.80
C VAL A 11 13.40 15.56 -7.73
N THR A 12 12.90 15.82 -6.52
CA THR A 12 13.70 16.22 -5.37
C THR A 12 13.72 15.13 -4.31
N LYS A 13 14.88 14.52 -4.07
CA LYS A 13 15.02 13.49 -3.02
C LYS A 13 14.72 14.05 -1.64
N ILE A 14 13.94 13.31 -0.85
CA ILE A 14 13.67 13.61 0.57
C ILE A 14 14.64 12.83 1.47
N GLY A 15 14.86 11.56 1.16
CA GLY A 15 15.77 10.68 1.89
C GLY A 15 16.81 10.02 1.00
N GLY A 16 17.87 9.49 1.61
CA GLY A 16 18.96 8.80 0.88
C GLY A 16 18.51 7.46 0.27
N ARG A 17 17.54 6.77 0.92
CA ARG A 17 17.12 5.43 0.53
C ARG A 17 15.67 5.38 0.04
N ILE A 18 14.86 6.36 0.38
CA ILE A 18 13.41 6.36 0.09
C ILE A 18 12.89 7.79 0.04
N GLY A 19 11.90 8.03 -0.84
CA GLY A 19 11.11 9.23 -0.91
C GLY A 19 11.68 10.32 -1.82
N ALA A 20 10.82 10.83 -2.71
CA ALA A 20 11.08 12.03 -3.51
C ALA A 20 9.82 12.88 -3.64
N GLU A 21 9.97 14.19 -3.69
CA GLU A 21 8.90 15.13 -4.06
C GLU A 21 8.97 15.41 -5.56
N ILE A 22 7.82 15.34 -6.23
CA ILE A 22 7.66 15.63 -7.65
C ILE A 22 6.99 16.99 -7.79
N GLY A 23 7.68 17.90 -8.46
CA GLY A 23 7.20 19.23 -8.80
C GLY A 23 6.93 19.38 -10.30
N GLY A 24 6.22 20.46 -10.67
CA GLY A 24 5.92 20.78 -12.07
C GLY A 24 4.79 19.96 -12.68
N VAL A 25 4.10 19.09 -11.93
CA VAL A 25 3.03 18.25 -12.43
C VAL A 25 1.70 18.61 -11.77
N ARG A 26 0.66 18.74 -12.59
CA ARG A 26 -0.74 18.80 -12.18
C ARG A 26 -1.38 17.43 -12.49
N LEU A 27 -1.65 16.64 -11.45
CA LEU A 27 -2.17 15.27 -11.60
C LEU A 27 -3.58 15.27 -12.20
N GLY A 28 -3.86 14.28 -13.04
CA GLY A 28 -5.15 14.07 -13.71
C GLY A 28 -5.03 13.00 -14.79
N GLY A 29 -6.14 12.64 -15.42
CA GLY A 29 -6.18 11.62 -16.48
C GLY A 29 -5.66 12.08 -17.85
N ASP A 30 -5.24 13.32 -17.99
CA ASP A 30 -4.82 13.96 -19.23
C ASP A 30 -3.30 14.18 -19.35
N LEU A 31 -2.51 13.53 -18.48
CA LEU A 31 -1.06 13.60 -18.54
C LEU A 31 -0.51 12.93 -19.81
N SER A 32 0.58 13.50 -20.35
CA SER A 32 1.29 12.88 -21.46
C SER A 32 1.98 11.57 -21.05
N ASP A 33 2.13 10.63 -21.99
CA ASP A 33 2.87 9.38 -21.76
C ASP A 33 4.30 9.63 -21.26
N ALA A 34 4.93 10.71 -21.72
CA ALA A 34 6.26 11.10 -21.28
C ALA A 34 6.27 11.47 -19.78
N THR A 35 5.30 12.29 -19.33
CA THR A 35 5.16 12.68 -17.93
C THR A 35 4.86 11.45 -17.05
N VAL A 36 3.97 10.57 -17.48
CA VAL A 36 3.63 9.32 -16.78
C VAL A 36 4.87 8.42 -16.66
N THR A 37 5.67 8.32 -17.73
CA THR A 37 6.92 7.56 -17.74
C THR A 37 7.93 8.11 -16.73
N GLU A 38 8.08 9.44 -16.64
CA GLU A 38 8.98 10.08 -15.68
C GLU A 38 8.50 9.87 -14.24
N ILE A 39 7.19 10.00 -13.97
CA ILE A 39 6.60 9.71 -12.65
C ILE A 39 6.85 8.25 -12.26
N ARG A 40 6.59 7.31 -13.18
CA ARG A 40 6.82 5.88 -12.95
C ARG A 40 8.30 5.58 -12.68
N ALA A 41 9.21 6.16 -13.44
CA ALA A 41 10.66 6.02 -13.23
C ALA A 41 11.09 6.55 -11.85
N ALA A 42 10.58 7.72 -11.43
CA ALA A 42 10.83 8.28 -10.11
C ALA A 42 10.26 7.38 -8.99
N LEU A 43 9.04 6.85 -9.18
CA LEU A 43 8.39 5.94 -8.24
C LEU A 43 9.21 4.64 -8.04
N LEU A 44 9.64 4.00 -9.11
CA LEU A 44 10.48 2.80 -9.07
C LEU A 44 11.85 3.07 -8.41
N ALA A 45 12.44 4.24 -8.66
CA ALA A 45 13.74 4.61 -8.10
C ALA A 45 13.65 4.97 -6.61
N HIS A 46 12.60 5.69 -6.20
CA HIS A 46 12.46 6.25 -4.85
C HIS A 46 11.44 5.53 -3.96
N LYS A 47 10.71 4.54 -4.49
CA LYS A 47 9.72 3.68 -3.82
C LYS A 47 8.46 4.39 -3.34
N VAL A 48 8.53 5.66 -3.00
CA VAL A 48 7.39 6.56 -2.74
C VAL A 48 7.69 7.94 -3.29
N VAL A 49 6.70 8.53 -3.96
CA VAL A 49 6.78 9.91 -4.46
C VAL A 49 5.60 10.73 -3.97
N PHE A 50 5.83 12.02 -3.77
CA PHE A 50 4.89 12.95 -3.17
C PHE A 50 4.64 14.13 -4.10
N PHE A 51 3.40 14.61 -4.14
CA PHE A 51 2.98 15.78 -4.90
C PHE A 51 2.27 16.73 -3.94
N ARG A 52 2.71 17.99 -3.91
CA ARG A 52 2.05 19.05 -3.15
C ARG A 52 1.01 19.78 -3.99
N GLY A 53 0.00 20.37 -3.32
CA GLY A 53 -0.90 21.34 -3.93
C GLY A 53 -1.77 20.80 -5.07
N GLN A 54 -2.25 19.56 -4.97
CA GLN A 54 -3.14 18.94 -5.93
C GLN A 54 -4.63 19.13 -5.54
N ASP A 55 -4.99 20.32 -5.04
CA ASP A 55 -6.33 20.64 -4.53
C ASP A 55 -7.42 20.52 -5.61
N HIS A 56 -7.04 20.61 -6.88
CA HIS A 56 -7.94 20.44 -8.01
C HIS A 56 -8.33 19.00 -8.29
N LEU A 57 -7.58 18.02 -7.73
CA LEU A 57 -7.80 16.61 -8.01
C LEU A 57 -9.03 16.14 -7.24
N ASP A 58 -10.12 15.93 -7.96
CA ASP A 58 -11.35 15.33 -7.44
C ASP A 58 -11.29 13.79 -7.49
N GLU A 59 -12.39 13.11 -7.24
CA GLU A 59 -12.44 11.65 -7.24
C GLU A 59 -12.33 11.09 -8.66
N ASP A 60 -12.98 11.72 -9.65
CA ASP A 60 -12.90 11.29 -11.04
C ASP A 60 -11.47 11.45 -11.60
N GLY A 61 -10.85 12.59 -11.34
CA GLY A 61 -9.46 12.84 -11.73
C GLY A 61 -8.47 11.93 -11.04
N HIS A 62 -8.74 11.54 -9.77
CA HIS A 62 -7.91 10.61 -9.02
C HIS A 62 -7.94 9.19 -9.63
N GLU A 63 -9.13 8.68 -9.98
CA GLU A 63 -9.27 7.38 -10.64
C GLU A 63 -8.70 7.40 -12.06
N ALA A 64 -8.99 8.46 -12.84
CA ALA A 64 -8.43 8.63 -14.18
C ALA A 64 -6.90 8.73 -14.19
N PHE A 65 -6.30 9.34 -13.16
CA PHE A 65 -4.84 9.31 -12.99
C PHE A 65 -4.34 7.91 -12.65
N ALA A 66 -5.03 7.17 -11.79
CA ALA A 66 -4.64 5.79 -11.46
C ALA A 66 -4.62 4.88 -12.71
N GLU A 67 -5.57 5.05 -13.64
CA GLU A 67 -5.65 4.33 -14.91
C GLU A 67 -4.40 4.52 -15.78
N LEU A 68 -3.70 5.65 -15.66
CA LEU A 68 -2.44 5.89 -16.38
C LEU A 68 -1.27 5.04 -15.82
N LEU A 69 -1.38 4.56 -14.59
CA LEU A 69 -0.37 3.71 -13.96
C LEU A 69 -0.66 2.21 -14.08
N GLY A 70 -1.91 1.83 -14.32
CA GLY A 70 -2.40 0.46 -14.49
C GLY A 70 -3.90 0.36 -14.22
N ALA A 71 -4.47 -0.83 -14.25
CA ALA A 71 -5.90 -1.02 -14.00
C ALA A 71 -6.24 -0.80 -12.52
N PRO A 72 -7.15 0.10 -12.16
CA PRO A 72 -7.62 0.22 -10.78
C PRO A 72 -8.30 -1.07 -10.30
N VAL A 73 -8.06 -1.41 -9.04
CA VAL A 73 -8.66 -2.60 -8.42
C VAL A 73 -9.38 -2.25 -7.12
N ALA A 74 -10.52 -2.88 -6.89
CA ALA A 74 -11.27 -2.75 -5.66
C ALA A 74 -10.58 -3.49 -4.50
N HIS A 75 -10.85 -3.06 -3.27
CA HIS A 75 -10.41 -3.82 -2.09
C HIS A 75 -11.17 -5.16 -2.04
N PRO A 76 -10.49 -6.29 -1.76
CA PRO A 76 -11.11 -7.62 -1.87
C PRO A 76 -12.23 -7.91 -0.86
N THR A 77 -12.36 -7.10 0.19
CA THR A 77 -13.36 -7.31 1.25
C THR A 77 -14.12 -6.04 1.64
N VAL A 78 -13.50 -4.87 1.49
CA VAL A 78 -14.13 -3.59 1.86
C VAL A 78 -14.78 -2.98 0.62
N PRO A 79 -16.12 -2.88 0.55
CA PRO A 79 -16.78 -2.28 -0.59
C PRO A 79 -16.45 -0.79 -0.67
N SER A 80 -16.21 -0.32 -1.87
CA SER A 80 -16.15 1.12 -2.14
C SER A 80 -17.56 1.67 -2.37
N ALA A 81 -17.75 2.95 -2.05
CA ALA A 81 -19.03 3.63 -2.27
C ALA A 81 -19.23 3.94 -3.76
N ASP A 82 -20.48 3.96 -4.21
CA ASP A 82 -20.94 4.51 -5.50
C ASP A 82 -20.28 3.90 -6.76
N GLY A 83 -19.86 2.63 -6.70
CA GLY A 83 -19.25 1.94 -7.84
C GLY A 83 -17.86 2.43 -8.21
N ARG A 84 -17.18 3.12 -7.29
CA ARG A 84 -15.83 3.66 -7.47
C ARG A 84 -14.75 2.71 -6.95
N TYR A 85 -13.51 2.90 -7.41
CA TYR A 85 -12.33 2.22 -6.88
C TYR A 85 -11.75 2.91 -5.64
N ALA A 86 -12.05 4.22 -5.47
CA ALA A 86 -11.53 5.01 -4.36
C ALA A 86 -12.11 4.55 -3.01
N LEU A 87 -11.24 4.09 -2.12
CA LEU A 87 -11.57 3.73 -0.75
C LEU A 87 -11.39 4.95 0.18
N GLY A 88 -12.42 5.25 0.99
CA GLY A 88 -12.32 6.25 2.06
C GLY A 88 -11.50 5.72 3.23
N ILE A 89 -10.51 6.50 3.66
CA ILE A 89 -9.73 6.26 4.87
C ILE A 89 -9.93 7.45 5.77
N ASP A 90 -10.85 7.32 6.72
CA ASP A 90 -11.17 8.41 7.63
C ASP A 90 -11.06 8.00 9.10
N SER A 91 -10.87 9.00 9.97
CA SER A 91 -10.70 8.80 11.41
C SER A 91 -11.99 8.38 12.13
N HIS A 92 -13.17 8.60 11.51
CA HIS A 92 -14.46 8.30 12.14
C HIS A 92 -14.75 6.81 12.19
N HIS A 93 -14.21 6.03 11.26
CA HIS A 93 -14.37 4.57 11.27
C HIS A 93 -13.46 3.87 12.29
N GLY A 94 -12.60 4.62 13.01
CA GLY A 94 -11.78 4.10 14.11
C GLY A 94 -10.67 3.14 13.71
N ALA A 95 -10.61 2.74 12.46
CA ALA A 95 -9.56 1.89 11.93
C ALA A 95 -8.33 2.73 11.61
N ARG A 96 -7.25 2.56 12.39
CA ARG A 96 -6.00 3.29 12.20
C ARG A 96 -4.93 2.30 11.76
N ALA A 97 -4.38 2.50 10.56
CA ALA A 97 -3.33 1.65 9.98
C ALA A 97 -1.97 1.90 10.67
N ASN A 98 -1.96 1.78 12.02
CA ASN A 98 -0.80 2.02 12.89
C ASN A 98 0.02 0.75 13.15
N GLN A 99 0.14 -0.09 12.14
CA GLN A 99 1.02 -1.25 12.07
C GLN A 99 1.78 -1.19 10.76
N TRP A 100 3.05 -1.56 10.75
CA TRP A 100 3.83 -1.66 9.52
C TRP A 100 3.29 -2.75 8.61
N HIS A 101 2.88 -2.39 7.41
CA HIS A 101 2.29 -3.31 6.46
C HIS A 101 2.55 -2.91 5.01
N THR A 102 2.48 -3.90 4.13
CA THR A 102 2.27 -3.75 2.70
C THR A 102 0.80 -4.01 2.44
N ASP A 103 0.14 -3.18 1.63
CA ASP A 103 -1.31 -3.30 1.37
C ASP A 103 -1.70 -4.67 0.81
N VAL A 104 -2.74 -5.26 1.41
CA VAL A 104 -3.52 -6.38 0.85
C VAL A 104 -2.72 -7.65 0.56
N THR A 105 -1.61 -7.89 1.24
CA THR A 105 -0.76 -9.07 0.98
C THR A 105 -1.40 -10.41 1.34
N PHE A 106 -2.60 -10.42 1.83
CA PHE A 106 -3.35 -11.64 2.07
C PHE A 106 -3.95 -12.25 0.78
N VAL A 107 -3.88 -11.54 -0.38
CA VAL A 107 -4.25 -12.08 -1.69
C VAL A 107 -3.02 -12.37 -2.55
N PRO A 108 -3.09 -13.32 -3.51
CA PRO A 108 -1.93 -13.72 -4.31
C PRO A 108 -1.31 -12.58 -5.13
N ALA A 109 -2.15 -11.83 -5.84
CA ALA A 109 -1.73 -10.67 -6.63
C ALA A 109 -2.19 -9.40 -5.91
N TYR A 110 -1.41 -8.93 -4.94
CA TYR A 110 -1.73 -7.70 -4.22
C TYR A 110 -1.34 -6.47 -5.06
N PRO A 111 -1.96 -5.30 -4.80
CA PRO A 111 -1.75 -4.10 -5.61
C PRO A 111 -0.28 -3.73 -5.82
N ALA A 112 0.07 -3.35 -7.06
CA ALA A 112 1.41 -2.88 -7.39
C ALA A 112 1.65 -1.47 -6.83
N PHE A 113 0.69 -0.56 -7.04
CA PHE A 113 0.78 0.81 -6.58
C PHE A 113 -0.43 1.19 -5.75
N SER A 114 -0.21 2.05 -4.78
CA SER A 114 -1.26 2.73 -4.04
C SER A 114 -1.09 4.23 -4.19
N ILE A 115 -2.20 4.93 -4.44
CA ILE A 115 -2.28 6.37 -4.65
C ILE A 115 -3.18 6.93 -3.56
N LEU A 116 -2.63 7.76 -2.68
CA LEU A 116 -3.32 8.30 -1.51
C LEU A 116 -3.41 9.81 -1.61
N ARG A 117 -4.64 10.34 -1.68
CA ARG A 117 -4.95 11.76 -1.75
C ARG A 117 -5.45 12.28 -0.42
N ALA A 118 -4.89 13.39 0.05
CA ALA A 118 -5.29 14.07 1.27
C ALA A 118 -6.48 15.01 1.00
N VAL A 119 -7.59 14.80 1.70
CA VAL A 119 -8.80 15.62 1.62
C VAL A 119 -8.91 16.53 2.84
N THR A 120 -9.07 15.97 4.03
CA THR A 120 -9.09 16.70 5.29
C THR A 120 -7.90 16.26 6.14
N ILE A 121 -7.12 17.21 6.59
CA ILE A 121 -5.90 16.94 7.38
C ILE A 121 -5.99 17.69 8.71
N PRO A 122 -5.69 17.01 9.83
CA PRO A 122 -5.66 17.63 11.16
C PRO A 122 -4.58 18.71 11.26
N PRO A 123 -4.69 19.66 12.19
CA PRO A 123 -3.70 20.73 12.36
C PRO A 123 -2.33 20.23 12.84
N TYR A 124 -2.28 19.04 13.40
CA TYR A 124 -1.05 18.32 13.80
C TYR A 124 -1.26 16.80 13.76
N GLY A 125 -0.17 16.05 13.73
CA GLY A 125 -0.20 14.59 13.76
C GLY A 125 -0.72 13.96 12.46
N GLY A 126 -1.13 12.69 12.54
CA GLY A 126 -1.70 11.93 11.41
C GLY A 126 -0.76 11.73 10.23
N ASN A 127 0.54 11.79 10.45
CA ASN A 127 1.56 11.58 9.42
C ASN A 127 1.55 10.12 8.93
N THR A 128 2.19 9.88 7.80
CA THR A 128 2.44 8.52 7.33
C THR A 128 3.95 8.29 7.17
N LEU A 129 4.41 7.11 7.56
CA LEU A 129 5.78 6.66 7.32
C LEU A 129 5.77 5.60 6.23
N TRP A 130 6.82 5.57 5.42
CA TRP A 130 7.13 4.48 4.48
C TRP A 130 8.52 3.97 4.75
N ALA A 131 8.71 2.66 4.56
CA ALA A 131 9.99 1.97 4.66
C ALA A 131 10.31 1.25 3.35
N ASN A 132 11.58 1.31 2.92
CA ASN A 132 12.07 0.66 1.70
C ASN A 132 12.49 -0.78 1.98
N THR A 133 11.70 -1.75 1.55
CA THR A 133 11.96 -3.17 1.79
C THR A 133 13.06 -3.74 0.88
N ALA A 134 13.41 -3.07 -0.22
CA ALA A 134 14.53 -3.45 -1.09
C ALA A 134 15.88 -3.08 -0.44
N THR A 135 16.02 -1.85 0.06
CA THR A 135 17.23 -1.46 0.79
C THR A 135 17.36 -2.20 2.12
N ALA A 136 16.26 -2.50 2.80
CA ALA A 136 16.27 -3.35 3.98
C ALA A 136 16.90 -4.72 3.67
N TYR A 137 16.44 -5.38 2.60
CA TYR A 137 17.02 -6.66 2.16
C TYR A 137 18.51 -6.53 1.79
N SER A 138 18.87 -5.53 0.98
CA SER A 138 20.26 -5.38 0.49
C SER A 138 21.27 -5.10 1.59
N HIS A 139 20.82 -4.52 2.72
CA HIS A 139 21.65 -4.23 3.91
C HIS A 139 21.60 -5.32 4.97
N LEU A 140 20.85 -6.40 4.78
CA LEU A 140 20.93 -7.55 5.67
C LEU A 140 22.35 -8.14 5.63
N PRO A 141 22.89 -8.59 6.77
CA PRO A 141 24.05 -9.47 6.79
C PRO A 141 23.84 -10.70 5.90
N GLU A 142 24.90 -11.16 5.24
CA GLU A 142 24.81 -12.29 4.31
C GLU A 142 24.08 -13.52 4.88
N PRO A 143 24.36 -13.98 6.14
CA PRO A 143 23.64 -15.12 6.69
C PRO A 143 22.12 -14.92 6.78
N LEU A 144 21.68 -13.68 7.06
CA LEU A 144 20.26 -13.35 7.13
C LEU A 144 19.64 -13.25 5.74
N ARG A 145 20.38 -12.79 4.72
CA ARG A 145 19.89 -12.81 3.33
C ARG A 145 19.67 -14.23 2.85
N VAL A 146 20.66 -15.10 3.05
CA VAL A 146 20.56 -16.53 2.69
C VAL A 146 19.38 -17.20 3.38
N LEU A 147 19.19 -16.91 4.66
CA LEU A 147 18.03 -17.42 5.41
C LEU A 147 16.72 -16.88 4.82
N ALA A 148 16.60 -15.56 4.64
CA ALA A 148 15.39 -14.93 4.11
C ALA A 148 14.98 -15.46 2.74
N ASP A 149 15.96 -15.67 1.83
CA ASP A 149 15.75 -16.20 0.49
C ASP A 149 15.11 -17.60 0.48
N SER A 150 15.30 -18.38 1.55
CA SER A 150 14.79 -19.74 1.69
C SER A 150 13.43 -19.85 2.36
N LEU A 151 12.90 -18.74 2.89
CA LEU A 151 11.70 -18.75 3.72
C LEU A 151 10.46 -18.39 2.92
N ARG A 152 9.34 -18.97 3.36
CA ARG A 152 7.99 -18.61 2.90
C ARG A 152 7.10 -18.32 4.11
N ALA A 153 6.19 -17.37 3.95
CA ALA A 153 5.28 -16.94 5.03
C ALA A 153 3.83 -17.00 4.57
N VAL A 154 2.93 -17.32 5.49
CA VAL A 154 1.48 -17.23 5.28
C VAL A 154 1.01 -15.87 5.74
N HIS A 155 0.30 -15.17 4.86
CA HIS A 155 -0.34 -13.89 5.11
C HIS A 155 -1.85 -14.09 5.20
N THR A 156 -2.51 -13.35 6.10
CA THR A 156 -3.96 -13.43 6.32
C THR A 156 -4.53 -12.07 6.70
N ASN A 157 -5.80 -11.82 6.33
CA ASN A 157 -6.54 -10.65 6.78
C ASN A 157 -7.17 -10.83 8.18
N GLU A 158 -7.03 -11.99 8.80
CA GLU A 158 -7.50 -12.22 10.18
C GLU A 158 -6.64 -11.48 11.23
N TYR A 159 -5.43 -11.01 10.85
CA TYR A 159 -4.51 -10.23 11.70
C TYR A 159 -4.49 -8.73 11.38
N ASP A 160 -5.51 -8.23 10.68
CA ASP A 160 -5.64 -6.80 10.49
C ASP A 160 -5.69 -6.04 11.82
N TYR A 161 -5.20 -4.80 11.80
CA TYR A 161 -5.24 -3.89 12.95
C TYR A 161 -6.67 -3.72 13.54
N ALA A 162 -7.70 -3.83 12.71
CA ALA A 162 -9.09 -3.84 13.13
C ALA A 162 -9.50 -5.13 13.85
N ALA A 163 -8.79 -6.24 13.65
CA ALA A 163 -9.08 -7.53 14.27
C ALA A 163 -8.41 -7.70 15.65
N LEU A 164 -7.39 -6.92 15.98
CA LEU A 164 -6.52 -7.13 17.15
C LEU A 164 -7.12 -6.73 18.50
N LYS A 165 -8.29 -6.05 18.56
CA LYS A 165 -8.93 -5.63 19.82
C LYS A 165 -10.43 -5.96 19.85
N PRO A 166 -10.81 -7.24 19.99
CA PRO A 166 -12.21 -7.65 19.91
C PRO A 166 -13.11 -7.10 21.04
N ASP A 167 -12.57 -6.86 22.23
CA ASP A 167 -13.39 -6.64 23.43
C ASP A 167 -13.65 -5.15 23.78
N ALA A 168 -13.12 -4.20 23.02
CA ALA A 168 -13.21 -2.76 23.33
C ALA A 168 -13.46 -1.87 22.12
N LEU A 169 -13.99 -2.44 21.01
CA LEU A 169 -14.16 -1.69 19.77
C LEU A 169 -15.48 -0.89 19.79
N PRO A 170 -15.47 0.40 19.41
CA PRO A 170 -16.68 1.10 19.02
C PRO A 170 -17.45 0.30 17.95
N GLU A 171 -18.78 0.42 17.92
CA GLU A 171 -19.64 -0.34 17.00
C GLU A 171 -19.22 -0.20 15.54
N ALA A 172 -18.84 1.00 15.10
CA ALA A 172 -18.33 1.26 13.74
C ALA A 172 -17.05 0.46 13.40
N LEU A 173 -16.13 0.30 14.35
CA LEU A 173 -14.91 -0.46 14.17
C LEU A 173 -15.20 -1.98 14.17
N ALA A 174 -16.16 -2.43 14.96
CA ALA A 174 -16.62 -3.81 14.93
C ALA A 174 -17.25 -4.17 13.57
N GLN A 175 -18.08 -3.28 13.03
CA GLN A 175 -18.66 -3.43 11.68
C GLN A 175 -17.58 -3.45 10.60
N TYR A 176 -16.60 -2.54 10.65
CA TYR A 176 -15.47 -2.55 9.72
C TYR A 176 -14.71 -3.87 9.77
N ARG A 177 -14.40 -4.38 10.97
CA ARG A 177 -13.75 -5.69 11.14
C ARG A 177 -14.55 -6.82 10.51
N ASP A 178 -15.86 -6.86 10.74
CA ASP A 178 -16.73 -7.92 10.22
C ASP A 178 -16.77 -7.89 8.68
N VAL A 179 -16.76 -6.71 8.07
CA VAL A 179 -16.62 -6.53 6.63
C VAL A 179 -15.23 -6.96 6.15
N PHE A 180 -14.17 -6.48 6.80
CA PHE A 180 -12.79 -6.77 6.42
C PHE A 180 -12.46 -8.27 6.48
N THR A 181 -13.00 -8.98 7.46
CA THR A 181 -12.79 -10.43 7.64
C THR A 181 -13.95 -11.29 7.12
N SER A 182 -14.89 -10.70 6.36
CA SER A 182 -16.06 -11.41 5.80
C SER A 182 -15.65 -12.58 4.91
N THR A 183 -14.55 -12.42 4.18
CA THR A 183 -13.86 -13.52 3.48
C THR A 183 -12.47 -13.66 4.09
N LYS A 184 -12.14 -14.85 4.56
CA LYS A 184 -10.85 -15.16 5.17
C LYS A 184 -9.86 -15.59 4.10
N PHE A 185 -8.95 -14.71 3.80
CA PHE A 185 -7.86 -14.98 2.88
C PHE A 185 -6.64 -15.53 3.62
N ARG A 186 -6.00 -16.50 2.99
CA ARG A 186 -4.67 -16.97 3.35
C ARG A 186 -3.86 -17.20 2.09
N THR A 187 -2.72 -16.55 2.00
CA THR A 187 -1.80 -16.68 0.87
C THR A 187 -0.40 -16.97 1.38
N GLU A 188 0.25 -17.95 0.78
CA GLU A 188 1.67 -18.21 1.00
C GLU A 188 2.49 -17.37 0.03
N HIS A 189 3.38 -16.53 0.56
CA HIS A 189 4.34 -15.73 -0.18
C HIS A 189 5.78 -16.15 0.13
N PRO A 190 6.73 -15.95 -0.80
CA PRO A 190 8.14 -15.94 -0.42
C PRO A 190 8.41 -14.75 0.53
N VAL A 191 9.26 -14.94 1.53
CA VAL A 191 9.69 -13.84 2.42
C VAL A 191 10.50 -12.80 1.65
N VAL A 192 11.19 -13.22 0.60
CA VAL A 192 11.87 -12.35 -0.36
C VAL A 192 11.23 -12.53 -1.72
N ARG A 193 10.66 -11.45 -2.29
CA ARG A 193 10.20 -11.44 -3.68
C ARG A 193 11.23 -10.76 -4.57
N VAL A 194 11.26 -11.15 -5.85
CA VAL A 194 11.96 -10.41 -6.91
C VAL A 194 10.99 -9.40 -7.52
N HIS A 195 11.39 -8.13 -7.50
CA HIS A 195 10.57 -7.07 -8.08
C HIS A 195 10.51 -7.19 -9.61
N PRO A 196 9.33 -7.23 -10.25
CA PRO A 196 9.20 -7.60 -11.66
C PRO A 196 9.79 -6.56 -12.63
N GLU A 197 9.87 -5.30 -12.22
CA GLU A 197 10.36 -4.22 -13.10
C GLU A 197 11.81 -3.82 -12.80
N THR A 198 12.24 -3.85 -11.52
CA THR A 198 13.59 -3.42 -11.14
C THR A 198 14.57 -4.57 -10.96
N GLY A 199 14.06 -5.80 -10.78
CA GLY A 199 14.86 -6.97 -10.43
C GLY A 199 15.40 -6.96 -9.00
N GLU A 200 15.12 -5.95 -8.20
CA GLU A 200 15.53 -5.88 -6.80
C GLU A 200 14.83 -6.97 -5.97
N ARG A 201 15.54 -7.48 -4.97
CA ARG A 201 14.93 -8.33 -3.96
C ARG A 201 14.36 -7.48 -2.83
N THR A 202 13.12 -7.75 -2.43
CA THR A 202 12.39 -7.00 -1.40
C THR A 202 11.88 -7.94 -0.33
N LEU A 203 11.88 -7.49 0.94
CA LEU A 203 11.30 -8.24 2.05
C LEU A 203 9.77 -8.10 2.03
N LEU A 204 9.07 -9.21 1.87
CA LEU A 204 7.61 -9.27 1.88
C LEU A 204 7.14 -9.82 3.25
N LEU A 205 7.04 -8.90 4.20
CA LEU A 205 6.65 -9.14 5.59
C LEU A 205 5.67 -8.05 6.06
N GLY A 206 5.45 -7.96 7.36
CA GLY A 206 4.58 -6.96 7.98
C GLY A 206 3.39 -7.57 8.69
N ASN A 207 2.43 -6.73 9.06
CA ASN A 207 1.33 -7.08 9.97
C ASN A 207 0.44 -8.25 9.51
N PHE A 208 0.31 -8.47 8.20
CA PHE A 208 -0.51 -9.58 7.68
C PHE A 208 0.14 -10.96 7.80
N VAL A 209 1.40 -11.06 8.23
CA VAL A 209 2.08 -12.36 8.38
C VAL A 209 1.53 -13.13 9.57
N GLU A 210 0.88 -14.26 9.30
CA GLU A 210 0.43 -15.22 10.31
C GLU A 210 1.60 -16.01 10.88
N ARG A 211 2.45 -16.54 10.01
CA ARG A 211 3.61 -17.35 10.37
C ARG A 211 4.60 -17.50 9.22
N ILE A 212 5.84 -17.82 9.57
CA ILE A 212 6.84 -18.35 8.63
C ILE A 212 6.71 -19.88 8.63
N ASN A 213 6.62 -20.47 7.43
CA ASN A 213 6.42 -21.90 7.28
C ASN A 213 7.59 -22.71 7.81
N GLY A 214 7.28 -23.89 8.38
CA GLY A 214 8.29 -24.82 8.93
C GLY A 214 8.84 -24.42 10.30
N LEU A 215 8.42 -23.30 10.88
CA LEU A 215 8.86 -22.82 12.17
C LEU A 215 7.77 -22.97 13.25
N THR A 216 8.21 -23.03 14.51
CA THR A 216 7.28 -22.87 15.63
C THR A 216 6.74 -21.43 15.66
N GLY A 217 5.58 -21.20 16.28
CA GLY A 217 5.02 -19.85 16.40
C GLY A 217 5.96 -18.87 17.13
N ARG A 218 6.79 -19.36 18.07
CA ARG A 218 7.81 -18.57 18.75
C ARG A 218 8.94 -18.17 17.80
N ASP A 219 9.51 -19.13 17.08
CA ASP A 219 10.64 -18.88 16.20
C ASP A 219 10.23 -18.02 15.01
N SER A 220 9.01 -18.22 14.51
CA SER A 220 8.41 -17.37 13.47
C SER A 220 8.35 -15.91 13.90
N ARG A 221 7.85 -15.60 15.10
CA ARG A 221 7.81 -14.22 15.62
C ARG A 221 9.21 -13.64 15.79
N VAL A 222 10.14 -14.37 16.34
CA VAL A 222 11.54 -13.89 16.53
C VAL A 222 12.16 -13.50 15.20
N LEU A 223 11.97 -14.29 14.15
CA LEU A 223 12.49 -13.97 12.81
C LEU A 223 11.74 -12.81 12.15
N GLN A 224 10.42 -12.74 12.32
CA GLN A 224 9.65 -11.60 11.84
C GLN A 224 10.16 -10.31 12.50
N ASP A 225 10.29 -10.28 13.83
CA ASP A 225 10.76 -9.10 14.56
C ASP A 225 12.20 -8.72 14.13
N LEU A 226 13.06 -9.71 13.91
CA LEU A 226 14.42 -9.47 13.44
C LEU A 226 14.44 -8.81 12.07
N PHE A 227 13.74 -9.34 11.07
CA PHE A 227 13.69 -8.76 9.73
C PHE A 227 12.95 -7.42 9.74
N GLN A 228 11.88 -7.29 10.53
CA GLN A 228 11.12 -6.05 10.64
C GLN A 228 12.00 -4.92 11.21
N SER A 229 12.87 -5.18 12.16
CA SER A 229 13.81 -4.20 12.70
C SER A 229 14.77 -3.61 11.64
N HIS A 230 15.12 -4.40 10.62
CA HIS A 230 15.90 -3.90 9.46
C HIS A 230 15.05 -3.06 8.51
N ILE A 231 13.75 -3.39 8.35
CA ILE A 231 12.82 -2.61 7.52
C ILE A 231 12.61 -1.23 8.16
N GLU A 232 12.40 -1.17 9.46
CA GLU A 232 12.07 0.04 10.23
C GLU A 232 13.28 0.93 10.60
N SER A 233 14.49 0.53 10.19
CA SER A 233 15.69 1.35 10.45
C SER A 233 15.46 2.80 10.01
N PRO A 234 15.79 3.80 10.84
CA PRO A 234 15.55 5.22 10.54
C PRO A 234 16.07 5.68 9.18
N GLU A 235 17.25 5.20 8.76
CA GLU A 235 17.85 5.53 7.46
C GLU A 235 17.05 4.95 6.29
N ASN A 236 16.17 4.00 6.57
CA ASN A 236 15.39 3.25 5.60
C ASN A 236 13.94 3.74 5.51
N THR A 237 13.59 4.76 6.26
CA THR A 237 12.24 5.30 6.35
C THR A 237 12.16 6.75 5.90
N VAL A 238 10.96 7.16 5.47
CA VAL A 238 10.58 8.54 5.26
C VAL A 238 9.26 8.82 5.97
N ARG A 239 9.15 10.00 6.62
CA ARG A 239 7.94 10.49 7.28
C ARG A 239 7.39 11.67 6.50
N TRP A 240 6.12 11.58 6.08
CA TRP A 240 5.43 12.64 5.37
C TRP A 240 4.44 13.34 6.29
N GLN A 241 4.59 14.66 6.39
CA GLN A 241 3.62 15.53 7.04
C GLN A 241 2.63 16.02 5.97
N TRP A 242 1.41 15.55 6.08
CA TRP A 242 0.34 15.85 5.15
C TRP A 242 -0.12 17.29 5.19
N ARG A 243 -0.54 17.79 4.04
CA ARG A 243 -1.36 18.98 3.85
C ARG A 243 -2.54 18.58 2.98
N ALA A 244 -3.69 19.29 3.11
CA ALA A 244 -4.78 19.12 2.17
C ALA A 244 -4.28 19.32 0.73
N GLY A 245 -4.79 18.55 -0.22
CA GLY A 245 -4.32 18.55 -1.61
C GLY A 245 -3.01 17.81 -1.86
N ASP A 246 -2.36 17.21 -0.87
CA ASP A 246 -1.21 16.35 -1.12
C ASP A 246 -1.62 15.01 -1.70
N VAL A 247 -0.76 14.45 -2.57
CA VAL A 247 -0.87 13.08 -3.06
C VAL A 247 0.44 12.34 -2.82
N ALA A 248 0.33 11.11 -2.32
CA ALA A 248 1.46 10.17 -2.23
C ALA A 248 1.18 8.97 -3.11
N ILE A 249 2.20 8.51 -3.82
CA ILE A 249 2.15 7.26 -4.61
C ILE A 249 3.32 6.40 -4.16
N TRP A 250 3.04 5.14 -3.81
CA TRP A 250 4.10 4.22 -3.45
C TRP A 250 4.04 2.91 -4.22
N ASP A 251 5.22 2.35 -4.45
CA ASP A 251 5.35 0.99 -4.96
C ASP A 251 5.15 0.01 -3.79
N ASN A 252 3.96 -0.57 -3.76
CA ASN A 252 3.54 -1.48 -2.71
C ASN A 252 4.34 -2.79 -2.71
N ARG A 253 5.03 -3.08 -3.83
CA ARG A 253 5.88 -4.27 -3.99
C ARG A 253 7.26 -4.11 -3.34
N ALA A 254 7.64 -2.88 -2.99
CA ALA A 254 8.95 -2.54 -2.45
C ALA A 254 8.89 -1.68 -1.18
N THR A 255 7.70 -1.52 -0.59
CA THR A 255 7.52 -0.70 0.63
C THR A 255 6.60 -1.36 1.65
N GLN A 256 6.80 -0.97 2.90
CA GLN A 256 5.79 -1.00 3.95
C GLN A 256 5.43 0.43 4.34
N HIS A 257 4.27 0.62 4.93
CA HIS A 257 3.88 1.92 5.47
C HIS A 257 3.16 1.80 6.82
N TYR A 258 3.08 2.94 7.53
CA TYR A 258 2.57 3.06 8.87
C TYR A 258 1.86 4.41 9.04
N GLY A 259 0.58 4.39 9.43
CA GLY A 259 -0.17 5.60 9.78
C GLY A 259 0.07 5.98 11.24
N VAL A 260 0.61 7.17 11.47
CA VAL A 260 0.88 7.63 12.84
C VAL A 260 -0.42 8.06 13.51
N ASP A 261 -0.67 7.48 14.67
CA ASP A 261 -1.87 7.72 15.47
C ASP A 261 -1.61 8.76 16.58
N ASP A 262 -1.43 10.02 16.18
CA ASP A 262 -1.10 11.13 17.09
C ASP A 262 -1.91 12.42 16.80
N SER A 263 -3.01 12.32 16.05
CA SER A 263 -3.85 13.47 15.67
C SER A 263 -4.98 13.76 16.66
N GLY A 264 -5.09 13.01 17.75
CA GLY A 264 -6.19 13.13 18.71
C GLY A 264 -7.55 12.87 18.06
N ASP A 265 -8.57 13.65 18.43
CA ASP A 265 -9.94 13.53 17.92
C ASP A 265 -10.19 14.37 16.65
N HIS A 266 -9.14 14.91 16.03
CA HIS A 266 -9.30 15.72 14.83
C HIS A 266 -9.66 14.85 13.63
N GLU A 267 -10.53 15.39 12.77
CA GLU A 267 -10.91 14.75 11.52
C GLU A 267 -9.71 14.61 10.59
N ARG A 268 -9.57 13.41 10.03
CA ARG A 268 -8.60 13.09 9.00
C ARG A 268 -9.27 12.23 7.94
N THR A 269 -9.30 12.73 6.72
CA THR A 269 -9.92 12.03 5.59
C THR A 269 -8.95 11.96 4.43
N LEU A 270 -8.68 10.75 4.00
CA LEU A 270 -7.90 10.43 2.80
C LEU A 270 -8.74 9.60 1.84
N ARG A 271 -8.32 9.58 0.56
CA ARG A 271 -8.89 8.73 -0.48
C ARG A 271 -7.77 7.92 -1.12
N ARG A 272 -7.94 6.61 -1.21
CA ARG A 272 -6.96 5.69 -1.78
C ARG A 272 -7.52 4.97 -2.99
N VAL A 273 -6.77 4.98 -4.09
CA VAL A 273 -6.96 4.09 -5.24
C VAL A 273 -5.77 3.16 -5.33
N THR A 274 -6.01 1.90 -5.61
CA THR A 274 -4.96 0.89 -5.81
C THR A 274 -4.98 0.39 -7.24
N VAL A 275 -3.81 0.07 -7.76
CA VAL A 275 -3.59 -0.42 -9.13
C VAL A 275 -3.20 -1.88 -9.05
N ASP A 276 -3.69 -2.69 -9.99
CA ASP A 276 -3.43 -4.13 -10.06
C ASP A 276 -1.95 -4.48 -9.99
N GLY A 277 -1.66 -5.64 -9.44
CA GLY A 277 -0.31 -6.12 -9.24
C GLY A 277 -0.08 -7.52 -9.81
N ASP A 278 1.13 -7.98 -9.66
CA ASP A 278 1.57 -9.30 -10.07
C ASP A 278 1.61 -10.29 -8.90
N VAL A 279 1.61 -11.57 -9.23
CA VAL A 279 1.85 -12.63 -8.24
C VAL A 279 3.35 -12.64 -7.88
N PRO A 280 3.73 -12.41 -6.61
CA PRO A 280 5.13 -12.43 -6.21
C PRO A 280 5.83 -13.74 -6.53
N VAL A 281 7.05 -13.62 -7.04
CA VAL A 281 7.93 -14.75 -7.33
C VAL A 281 9.17 -14.62 -6.44
N GLY A 282 9.56 -15.72 -5.79
CA GLY A 282 10.74 -15.77 -4.95
C GLY A 282 12.06 -15.84 -5.73
N PRO A 283 13.21 -15.74 -5.04
CA PRO A 283 14.54 -15.94 -5.65
C PRO A 283 14.74 -17.34 -6.24
N ASP A 284 13.95 -18.31 -5.78
CA ASP A 284 13.89 -19.69 -6.26
C ASP A 284 13.06 -19.88 -7.54
N GLY A 285 12.40 -18.83 -8.02
CA GLY A 285 11.50 -18.85 -9.16
C GLY A 285 10.08 -19.35 -8.84
N GLU A 286 9.79 -19.70 -7.59
CA GLU A 286 8.48 -20.20 -7.19
C GLU A 286 7.51 -19.04 -6.87
N PRO A 287 6.30 -19.07 -7.45
CA PRO A 287 5.30 -18.02 -7.21
C PRO A 287 4.61 -18.18 -5.83
N SER A 288 3.91 -17.12 -5.44
CA SER A 288 2.97 -17.16 -4.33
C SER A 288 1.79 -18.10 -4.60
N ARG A 289 1.17 -18.63 -3.53
CA ARG A 289 0.08 -19.60 -3.62
C ARG A 289 -1.08 -19.21 -2.73
N LEU A 290 -2.28 -19.15 -3.30
CA LEU A 290 -3.50 -19.00 -2.52
C LEU A 290 -3.76 -20.30 -1.73
N LEU A 291 -4.00 -20.17 -0.43
CA LEU A 291 -4.33 -21.31 0.45
C LEU A 291 -5.82 -21.35 0.79
N SER A 292 -6.45 -20.17 0.93
CA SER A 292 -7.91 -20.02 1.08
C SER A 292 -8.35 -18.59 0.74
N PRO A 293 -9.55 -18.37 0.23
CA PRO A 293 -10.49 -19.38 -0.29
C PRO A 293 -9.94 -20.09 -1.53
N GLU A 294 -10.63 -21.12 -2.03
CA GLU A 294 -10.17 -21.88 -3.23
C GLU A 294 -10.01 -21.00 -4.48
N THR A 295 -10.75 -19.89 -4.55
CA THR A 295 -10.65 -18.89 -5.63
C THR A 295 -10.72 -17.49 -5.05
N VAL A 296 -9.97 -16.55 -5.64
CA VAL A 296 -10.11 -15.11 -5.32
C VAL A 296 -11.43 -14.63 -5.93
N PRO A 297 -12.31 -13.95 -5.18
CA PRO A 297 -13.47 -13.26 -5.75
C PRO A 297 -13.05 -12.31 -6.87
N ASP A 298 -13.95 -12.10 -7.84
CA ASP A 298 -13.74 -11.15 -8.93
C ASP A 298 -13.31 -9.79 -8.37
N PRO A 299 -12.23 -9.17 -8.89
CA PRO A 299 -11.78 -7.85 -8.44
C PRO A 299 -12.82 -6.72 -8.60
N SER A 300 -13.89 -6.95 -9.37
CA SER A 300 -15.08 -6.07 -9.40
C SER A 300 -16.05 -6.29 -8.23
N PHE A 301 -15.81 -7.26 -7.36
CA PHE A 301 -16.71 -7.67 -6.26
C PHE A 301 -16.89 -6.58 -5.22
N GLY A 302 -16.50 -5.52 -5.16
CA GLY A 302 -16.83 -4.41 -4.25
C GLY A 302 -17.44 -3.22 -4.95
N ILE A 303 -17.54 -3.27 -6.27
CA ILE A 303 -18.12 -2.19 -7.06
C ILE A 303 -19.60 -2.53 -7.25
N ALA A 304 -20.46 -1.91 -6.45
CA ALA A 304 -21.90 -2.01 -6.65
C ALA A 304 -22.20 -1.51 -8.05
N SER A 305 -22.54 -2.41 -8.97
CA SER A 305 -23.11 -2.03 -10.25
C SER A 305 -24.33 -1.17 -9.96
N GLY A 306 -24.32 0.09 -10.38
CA GLY A 306 -25.46 1.00 -10.29
C GLY A 306 -26.63 0.43 -11.10
N ALA A 307 -27.35 -0.52 -10.50
CA ALA A 307 -28.66 -0.94 -11.00
C ALA A 307 -29.60 0.22 -10.71
N SER A 308 -29.89 0.99 -11.74
CA SER A 308 -30.99 1.94 -11.84
C SER A 308 -32.23 1.36 -11.16
N ALA A 309 -32.59 1.88 -10.00
CA ALA A 309 -33.95 1.78 -9.49
C ALA A 309 -34.80 2.79 -10.25
N ALA A 310 -35.29 2.37 -11.42
CA ALA A 310 -36.40 2.99 -12.10
C ALA A 310 -37.55 2.01 -12.04
N ALA A 311 -38.47 2.24 -11.12
CA ALA A 311 -39.91 1.98 -11.21
C ALA A 311 -40.60 2.53 -9.94
#